data_43977310675940ca7b8a5fbd0e49c584
#
_entry.id   43977310675940ca7b8a5fbd0e49c584
#
_cell.length_a   1.000
_cell.length_b   1.000
_cell.length_c   1.000
_cell.angle_alpha   90.00
_cell.angle_beta   90.00
_cell.angle_gamma   90.00
#
_symmetry.space_group_name_H-M   'P 1'
#
loop_
_entity.id
_entity.type
_entity.pdbx_description
1 polymer ?
#
loop_
_entity_poly.entity_id
_entity_poly.type
_entity_poly.pdbx_seq_one_letter_code
_entity_poly.pdbx_strand_id
1 'polypeptide(L)'
;MNVIRTLGLTKRFGKETVVDSLELQVPSGVVYGFLGPNGSGKSTTMKMLLGLMEPSAGEVYLFGQRLNHSNRARLLRTIGSMIEAPPGYGHLTGWENMCVVESMLGLERRNIEQALETVHLTAHKDKLVKNYSLGMKQRLGIAM
;
A
#
# COMPACT_ATOMS: atom_id res chain seq x y z
N MET A 1 5.26 -4.51 20.37
CA MET A 1 4.51 -3.30 19.96
C MET A 1 3.71 -3.65 18.71
N ASN A 2 2.43 -3.28 18.64
CA ASN A 2 1.64 -3.48 17.42
C ASN A 2 1.86 -2.32 16.44
N VAL A 3 2.21 -2.64 15.19
CA VAL A 3 2.37 -1.66 14.11
C VAL A 3 1.02 -1.30 13.49
N ILE A 4 0.07 -2.24 13.48
CA ILE A 4 -1.32 -2.00 13.09
C ILE A 4 -2.23 -2.54 14.20
N ARG A 5 -3.23 -1.76 14.58
CA ARG A 5 -4.30 -2.18 15.47
C ARG A 5 -5.61 -1.57 15.02
N THR A 6 -6.70 -2.33 15.10
CA THR A 6 -8.05 -1.80 14.89
C THR A 6 -8.91 -2.04 16.12
N LEU A 7 -9.90 -1.19 16.31
CA LEU A 7 -10.91 -1.31 17.37
C LEU A 7 -12.28 -1.17 16.74
N GLY A 8 -13.05 -2.26 16.71
CA GLY A 8 -14.40 -2.30 16.19
C GLY A 8 -14.52 -1.81 14.74
N LEU A 9 -13.47 -2.02 13.90
CA LEU A 9 -13.42 -1.46 12.57
C LEU A 9 -14.57 -1.97 11.71
N THR A 10 -15.42 -1.08 11.25
CA THR A 10 -16.66 -1.42 10.52
C THR A 10 -16.79 -0.59 9.26
N LYS A 11 -17.19 -1.22 8.16
CA LYS A 11 -17.56 -0.54 6.91
C LYS A 11 -18.90 -1.03 6.40
N ARG A 12 -19.78 -0.06 6.14
CA ARG A 12 -21.10 -0.27 5.55
C ARG A 12 -21.22 0.49 4.25
N PHE A 13 -21.83 -0.14 3.25
CA PHE A 13 -22.25 0.48 2.01
C PHE A 13 -23.79 0.38 1.91
N GLY A 14 -24.47 1.48 2.15
CA GLY A 14 -25.93 1.46 2.27
C GLY A 14 -26.38 0.50 3.38
N LYS A 15 -27.09 -0.55 3.03
CA LYS A 15 -27.57 -1.58 3.97
C LYS A 15 -26.62 -2.74 4.19
N GLU A 16 -25.57 -2.86 3.38
CA GLU A 16 -24.63 -3.97 3.43
C GLU A 16 -23.46 -3.64 4.35
N THR A 17 -23.16 -4.53 5.32
CA THR A 17 -21.96 -4.46 6.15
C THR A 17 -20.90 -5.37 5.56
N VAL A 18 -19.84 -4.77 4.99
CA VAL A 18 -18.74 -5.48 4.31
C VAL A 18 -17.62 -5.83 5.28
N VAL A 19 -17.39 -5.01 6.28
CA VAL A 19 -16.47 -5.27 7.39
C VAL A 19 -17.23 -4.98 8.67
N ASP A 20 -17.26 -5.92 9.59
CA ASP A 20 -18.02 -5.79 10.84
C ASP A 20 -17.13 -5.99 12.05
N SER A 21 -17.01 -4.94 12.86
CA SER A 21 -16.36 -4.92 14.17
C SER A 21 -14.98 -5.61 14.21
N LEU A 22 -14.18 -5.42 13.16
CA LEU A 22 -12.90 -6.11 13.01
C LEU A 22 -11.88 -5.64 14.05
N GLU A 23 -11.39 -6.60 14.82
CA GLU A 23 -10.28 -6.45 15.76
C GLU A 23 -9.01 -7.03 15.14
N LEU A 24 -8.05 -6.18 14.80
CA LEU A 24 -6.77 -6.58 14.24
C LEU A 24 -5.63 -6.15 15.17
N GLN A 25 -4.63 -7.02 15.33
CA GLN A 25 -3.41 -6.71 16.05
C GLN A 25 -2.23 -7.30 15.31
N VAL A 26 -1.46 -6.45 14.61
CA VAL A 26 -0.30 -6.86 13.86
C VAL A 26 0.96 -6.44 14.61
N PRO A 27 1.74 -7.38 15.15
CA PRO A 27 2.99 -7.07 15.82
C PRO A 27 4.05 -6.55 14.86
N SER A 28 5.05 -5.85 15.40
CA SER A 28 6.24 -5.45 14.64
C SER A 28 7.10 -6.68 14.31
N GLY A 29 7.75 -6.65 13.13
CA GLY A 29 8.76 -7.64 12.73
C GLY A 29 8.22 -8.99 12.29
N VAL A 30 6.92 -9.08 11.95
CA VAL A 30 6.30 -10.34 11.49
C VAL A 30 5.76 -10.20 10.06
N VAL A 31 5.61 -11.34 9.39
CA VAL A 31 4.75 -11.48 8.22
C VAL A 31 3.37 -11.90 8.70
N TYR A 32 2.39 -11.04 8.52
CA TYR A 32 1.01 -11.27 8.97
C TYR A 32 0.11 -11.67 7.80
N GLY A 33 -0.42 -12.88 7.82
CA GLY A 33 -1.35 -13.38 6.82
C GLY A 33 -2.77 -12.89 7.08
N PHE A 34 -3.37 -12.15 6.13
CA PHE A 34 -4.75 -11.71 6.16
C PHE A 34 -5.55 -12.44 5.08
N LEU A 35 -6.18 -13.55 5.46
CA LEU A 35 -6.79 -14.53 4.56
C LEU A 35 -8.31 -14.42 4.57
N GLY A 36 -8.91 -14.80 3.46
CA GLY A 36 -10.36 -14.87 3.31
C GLY A 36 -10.79 -15.02 1.85
N PRO A 37 -12.02 -15.46 1.57
CA PRO A 37 -12.53 -15.60 0.21
C PRO A 37 -12.67 -14.25 -0.51
N ASN A 38 -12.91 -14.29 -1.82
CA ASN A 38 -13.24 -13.07 -2.56
C ASN A 38 -14.54 -12.48 -2.03
N GLY A 39 -14.58 -11.14 -1.89
CA GLY A 39 -15.74 -10.45 -1.32
C GLY A 39 -15.78 -10.38 0.21
N SER A 40 -14.83 -10.98 0.94
CA SER A 40 -14.80 -10.94 2.42
C SER A 40 -14.34 -9.62 3.03
N GLY A 41 -14.21 -8.54 2.26
CA GLY A 41 -13.84 -7.23 2.77
C GLY A 41 -12.34 -6.97 2.91
N LYS A 42 -11.45 -7.85 2.41
CA LYS A 42 -9.99 -7.68 2.54
C LYS A 42 -9.48 -6.36 1.95
N SER A 43 -9.80 -6.08 0.67
CA SER A 43 -9.39 -4.81 0.02
C SER A 43 -10.00 -3.60 0.70
N THR A 44 -11.25 -3.70 1.17
CA THR A 44 -11.93 -2.65 1.93
C THR A 44 -11.20 -2.38 3.23
N THR A 45 -10.81 -3.43 3.96
CA THR A 45 -10.02 -3.32 5.19
C THR A 45 -8.68 -2.64 4.92
N MET A 46 -7.93 -3.09 3.89
CA MET A 46 -6.66 -2.46 3.52
C MET A 46 -6.81 -0.98 3.17
N LYS A 47 -7.85 -0.61 2.43
CA LYS A 47 -8.15 0.80 2.11
C LYS A 47 -8.44 1.63 3.37
N MET A 48 -9.13 1.07 4.37
CA MET A 48 -9.35 1.75 5.65
C MET A 48 -8.06 1.88 6.47
N LEU A 49 -7.22 0.84 6.51
CA LEU A 49 -5.93 0.88 7.21
C LEU A 49 -5.00 1.96 6.65
N LEU A 50 -5.06 2.23 5.34
CA LEU A 50 -4.29 3.27 4.67
C LEU A 50 -4.99 4.64 4.62
N GLY A 51 -6.15 4.77 5.24
CA GLY A 51 -6.93 6.00 5.21
C GLY A 51 -7.40 6.42 3.81
N LEU A 52 -7.42 5.48 2.85
CA LEU A 52 -7.98 5.69 1.50
C LEU A 52 -9.51 5.60 1.51
N MET A 53 -10.05 5.06 2.59
CA MET A 53 -11.48 4.91 2.82
C MET A 53 -11.77 5.15 4.30
N GLU A 54 -12.77 5.98 4.59
CA GLU A 54 -13.20 6.20 5.96
C GLU A 54 -14.03 5.01 6.47
N PRO A 55 -13.76 4.51 7.67
CA PRO A 55 -14.64 3.54 8.32
C PRO A 55 -16.01 4.15 8.65
N SER A 56 -17.04 3.32 8.64
CA SER A 56 -18.38 3.72 9.13
C SER A 56 -18.44 3.77 10.65
N ALA A 57 -17.61 2.96 11.33
CA ALA A 57 -17.42 2.96 12.78
C ALA A 57 -16.06 2.32 13.12
N GLY A 58 -15.62 2.51 14.36
CA GLY A 58 -14.35 1.96 14.85
C GLY A 58 -13.15 2.84 14.54
N GLU A 59 -11.98 2.34 14.86
CA GLU A 59 -10.74 3.10 14.82
C GLU A 59 -9.59 2.28 14.25
N VAL A 60 -8.66 2.98 13.60
CA VAL A 60 -7.40 2.43 13.09
C VAL A 60 -6.24 3.09 13.82
N TYR A 61 -5.29 2.29 14.26
CA TYR A 61 -4.05 2.75 14.87
C TYR A 61 -2.87 2.23 14.04
N LEU A 62 -1.96 3.13 13.67
CA LEU A 62 -0.71 2.84 13.01
C LEU A 62 0.44 3.30 13.92
N PHE A 63 1.38 2.40 14.20
CA PHE A 63 2.51 2.66 15.10
C PHE A 63 2.10 3.27 16.46
N GLY A 64 0.97 2.80 17.01
CA GLY A 64 0.41 3.28 18.27
C GLY A 64 -0.35 4.61 18.20
N GLN A 65 -0.44 5.25 17.05
CA GLN A 65 -1.15 6.51 16.84
C GLN A 65 -2.47 6.27 16.12
N ARG A 66 -3.56 6.85 16.62
CA ARG A 66 -4.87 6.81 15.94
C ARG A 66 -4.76 7.54 14.60
N LEU A 67 -5.11 6.86 13.53
CA LEU A 67 -5.14 7.42 12.18
C LEU A 67 -6.29 8.44 12.05
N ASN A 68 -5.98 9.64 11.57
CA ASN A 68 -6.93 10.71 11.32
C ASN A 68 -6.44 11.61 10.17
N HIS A 69 -7.25 12.55 9.73
CA HIS A 69 -6.91 13.44 8.62
C HIS A 69 -5.62 14.24 8.86
N SER A 70 -5.35 14.68 10.09
CA SER A 70 -4.21 15.55 10.40
C SER A 70 -2.87 14.81 10.40
N ASN A 71 -2.84 13.52 10.72
CA ASN A 71 -1.61 12.73 10.82
C ASN A 71 -1.41 11.71 9.69
N ARG A 72 -2.44 11.48 8.84
CA ARG A 72 -2.42 10.49 7.78
C ARG A 72 -1.21 10.62 6.86
N ALA A 73 -0.98 11.80 6.30
CA ALA A 73 0.12 12.01 5.35
C ALA A 73 1.49 11.70 5.99
N ARG A 74 1.69 12.05 7.25
CA ARG A 74 2.93 11.76 7.99
C ARG A 74 3.11 10.27 8.26
N LEU A 75 2.06 9.59 8.71
CA LEU A 75 2.12 8.16 9.03
C LEU A 75 2.33 7.30 7.78
N LEU A 76 1.66 7.64 6.67
CA LEU A 76 1.76 6.88 5.42
C LEU A 76 3.12 7.03 4.70
N ARG A 77 3.90 8.07 4.99
CA ARG A 77 5.25 8.23 4.41
C ARG A 77 6.20 7.07 4.76
N THR A 78 5.92 6.33 5.81
CA THR A 78 6.74 5.20 6.27
C THR A 78 6.14 3.85 5.90
N ILE A 79 5.08 3.84 5.10
CA ILE A 79 4.34 2.63 4.72
C ILE A 79 4.36 2.47 3.21
N GLY A 80 5.02 1.44 2.71
CA GLY A 80 4.82 0.97 1.35
C GLY A 80 3.51 0.21 1.23
N SER A 81 2.73 0.47 0.18
CA SER A 81 1.45 -0.23 -0.02
C SER A 81 1.21 -0.56 -1.48
N MET A 82 0.67 -1.74 -1.72
CA MET A 82 0.19 -2.16 -3.04
C MET A 82 -1.15 -2.87 -2.86
N ILE A 83 -2.22 -2.22 -3.35
CA ILE A 83 -3.58 -2.76 -3.29
C ILE A 83 -4.11 -2.97 -4.71
N GLU A 84 -4.63 -4.17 -4.98
CA GLU A 84 -5.24 -4.55 -6.26
C GLU A 84 -4.24 -4.57 -7.43
N ALA A 85 -4.25 -3.58 -8.32
CA ALA A 85 -3.37 -3.55 -9.48
C ALA A 85 -2.00 -2.92 -9.16
N PRO A 86 -0.92 -3.39 -9.79
CA PRO A 86 0.38 -2.74 -9.65
C PRO A 86 0.30 -1.28 -10.11
N PRO A 87 0.85 -0.33 -9.35
CA PRO A 87 0.91 1.07 -9.75
C PRO A 87 1.85 1.27 -10.95
N GLY A 88 1.76 2.43 -11.58
CA GLY A 88 2.67 2.84 -12.64
C GLY A 88 1.96 3.34 -13.89
N TYR A 89 2.59 4.30 -14.53
CA TYR A 89 2.15 4.88 -15.80
C TYR A 89 2.67 4.03 -16.95
N GLY A 90 1.78 3.38 -17.70
CA GLY A 90 2.16 2.46 -18.78
C GLY A 90 2.92 3.10 -19.92
N HIS A 91 2.73 4.41 -20.17
CA HIS A 91 3.41 5.18 -21.20
C HIS A 91 4.79 5.72 -20.78
N LEU A 92 5.18 5.51 -19.55
CA LEU A 92 6.51 5.81 -19.03
C LEU A 92 7.34 4.51 -18.93
N THR A 93 8.66 4.66 -18.94
CA THR A 93 9.60 3.58 -18.64
C THR A 93 9.58 3.23 -17.16
N GLY A 94 10.21 2.10 -16.79
CA GLY A 94 10.41 1.75 -15.38
C GLY A 94 11.18 2.84 -14.62
N TRP A 95 12.24 3.36 -15.23
CA TRP A 95 13.04 4.44 -14.67
C TRP A 95 12.23 5.73 -14.46
N GLU A 96 11.48 6.17 -15.47
CA GLU A 96 10.65 7.38 -15.39
C GLU A 96 9.56 7.26 -14.32
N ASN A 97 8.94 6.09 -14.16
CA ASN A 97 8.01 5.83 -13.07
C ASN A 97 8.67 6.01 -11.69
N MET A 98 9.89 5.50 -11.53
CA MET A 98 10.65 5.69 -10.29
C MET A 98 11.02 7.15 -10.04
N CYS A 99 11.33 7.92 -11.10
CA CYS A 99 11.57 9.37 -10.99
C CYS A 99 10.34 10.14 -10.50
N VAL A 100 9.13 9.71 -10.89
CA VAL A 100 7.89 10.30 -10.36
C VAL A 100 7.81 10.11 -8.84
N VAL A 101 8.08 8.88 -8.36
CA VAL A 101 8.06 8.58 -6.92
C VAL A 101 9.16 9.34 -6.17
N GLU A 102 10.38 9.38 -6.73
CA GLU A 102 11.50 10.16 -6.19
C GLU A 102 11.09 11.62 -5.96
N SER A 103 10.51 12.25 -6.99
CA SER A 103 10.07 13.65 -6.92
C SER A 103 8.97 13.87 -5.87
N MET A 104 8.03 12.93 -5.74
CA MET A 104 6.93 13.01 -4.76
C MET A 104 7.41 12.85 -3.32
N LEU A 105 8.40 12.00 -3.09
CA LEU A 105 8.90 11.67 -1.75
C LEU A 105 10.13 12.50 -1.35
N GLY A 106 10.75 13.22 -2.29
CA GLY A 106 11.97 14.00 -2.06
C GLY A 106 13.20 13.11 -1.79
N LEU A 107 13.30 11.99 -2.51
CA LEU A 107 14.38 11.01 -2.37
C LEU A 107 15.57 11.37 -3.28
N GLU A 108 16.70 10.67 -3.11
CA GLU A 108 17.86 10.82 -3.97
C GLU A 108 17.84 9.80 -5.11
N ARG A 109 18.38 10.16 -6.28
CA ARG A 109 18.42 9.28 -7.46
C ARG A 109 19.08 7.93 -7.25
N ARG A 110 20.06 7.84 -6.37
CA ARG A 110 20.71 6.56 -6.01
C ARG A 110 19.69 5.55 -5.43
N ASN A 111 18.62 6.02 -4.81
CA ASN A 111 17.57 5.15 -4.26
C ASN A 111 16.81 4.44 -5.37
N ILE A 112 16.64 5.08 -6.54
CA ILE A 112 16.00 4.47 -7.72
C ILE A 112 16.82 3.26 -8.20
N GLU A 113 18.14 3.42 -8.33
CA GLU A 113 19.03 2.35 -8.79
C GLU A 113 18.99 1.16 -7.83
N GLN A 114 19.10 1.42 -6.53
CA GLN A 114 19.03 0.38 -5.50
C GLN A 114 17.68 -0.34 -5.48
N ALA A 115 16.57 0.40 -5.62
CA ALA A 115 15.24 -0.18 -5.65
C ALA A 115 15.04 -1.08 -6.88
N LEU A 116 15.45 -0.61 -8.08
CA LEU A 116 15.37 -1.39 -9.30
C LEU A 116 16.28 -2.63 -9.28
N GLU A 117 17.45 -2.55 -8.66
CA GLU A 117 18.35 -3.68 -8.46
C GLU A 117 17.72 -4.71 -7.51
N THR A 118 17.17 -4.26 -6.38
CA THR A 118 16.51 -5.12 -5.39
C THR A 118 15.38 -5.95 -5.98
N VAL A 119 14.63 -5.39 -6.93
CA VAL A 119 13.52 -6.09 -7.61
C VAL A 119 13.93 -6.72 -8.95
N HIS A 120 15.22 -6.73 -9.29
CA HIS A 120 15.77 -7.30 -10.53
C HIS A 120 15.15 -6.71 -11.80
N LEU A 121 15.00 -5.38 -11.86
CA LEU A 121 14.47 -4.66 -13.03
C LEU A 121 15.49 -3.74 -13.70
N THR A 122 16.74 -3.70 -13.25
CA THR A 122 17.80 -2.83 -13.80
C THR A 122 17.97 -3.00 -15.31
N ALA A 123 17.98 -4.24 -15.82
CA ALA A 123 18.11 -4.54 -17.25
C ALA A 123 16.88 -4.11 -18.09
N HIS A 124 15.78 -3.77 -17.43
CA HIS A 124 14.51 -3.43 -18.09
C HIS A 124 14.05 -2.00 -17.78
N LYS A 125 14.88 -1.22 -17.10
CA LYS A 125 14.52 0.12 -16.61
C LYS A 125 14.07 1.08 -17.71
N ASP A 126 14.63 0.95 -18.90
CA ASP A 126 14.36 1.83 -20.06
C ASP A 126 13.21 1.32 -20.95
N LYS A 127 12.59 0.19 -20.61
CA LYS A 127 11.44 -0.36 -21.32
C LYS A 127 10.15 0.27 -20.80
N LEU A 128 9.21 0.60 -21.69
CA LEU A 128 7.88 1.13 -21.31
C LEU A 128 7.12 0.12 -20.45
N VAL A 129 6.51 0.59 -19.37
CA VAL A 129 5.78 -0.26 -18.39
C VAL A 129 4.57 -0.96 -19.01
N LYS A 130 3.93 -0.40 -20.04
CA LYS A 130 2.89 -1.10 -20.80
C LYS A 130 3.35 -2.44 -21.38
N ASN A 131 4.65 -2.55 -21.71
CA ASN A 131 5.29 -3.74 -22.29
C ASN A 131 5.90 -4.67 -21.22
N TYR A 132 5.73 -4.37 -19.93
CA TYR A 132 6.13 -5.25 -18.85
C TYR A 132 5.18 -6.43 -18.73
N SER A 133 5.70 -7.59 -18.36
CA SER A 133 4.86 -8.71 -17.91
C SER A 133 4.16 -8.33 -16.58
N LEU A 134 3.12 -9.08 -16.22
CA LEU A 134 2.44 -8.86 -14.93
C LEU A 134 3.42 -8.92 -13.75
N GLY A 135 4.31 -9.91 -13.74
CA GLY A 135 5.32 -10.05 -12.69
C GLY A 135 6.33 -8.88 -12.66
N MET A 136 6.71 -8.34 -13.82
CA MET A 136 7.54 -7.12 -13.87
C MET A 136 6.79 -5.90 -13.33
N LYS A 137 5.52 -5.74 -13.65
CA LYS A 137 4.67 -4.66 -13.10
C LYS A 137 4.54 -4.77 -11.59
N GLN A 138 4.34 -5.99 -11.06
CA GLN A 138 4.28 -6.22 -9.61
C GLN A 138 5.61 -5.87 -8.94
N ARG A 139 6.74 -6.30 -9.51
CA ARG A 139 8.06 -5.97 -8.98
C ARG A 139 8.34 -4.46 -9.01
N LEU A 140 7.95 -3.77 -10.10
CA LEU A 140 8.04 -2.31 -10.15
C LEU A 140 7.19 -1.67 -9.04
N GLY A 141 5.96 -2.15 -8.82
CA GLY A 141 5.10 -1.69 -7.74
C GLY A 141 5.68 -1.87 -6.34
N ILE A 142 6.50 -2.91 -6.14
CA ILE A 142 7.24 -3.12 -4.88
C ILE A 142 8.41 -2.12 -4.75
N ALA A 143 9.04 -1.74 -5.86
CA ALA A 143 10.14 -0.77 -5.89
C ALA A 143 9.67 0.67 -5.64
N MET A 144 8.44 0.97 -6.03
CA MET A 144 7.80 2.30 -5.88
C MET A 144 7.32 2.54 -4.45
#